data_129388544e44ce07c79e305f73c9bc94
#
_entry.id   129388544e44ce07c79e305f73c9bc94
#
_cell.length_a   1.000
_cell.length_b   1.000
_cell.length_c   1.000
_cell.angle_alpha   90.00
_cell.angle_beta   90.00
_cell.angle_gamma   90.00
#
_symmetry.space_group_name_H-M   'P 1'
#
loop_
_entity.id
_entity.type
_entity.pdbx_description
1 polymer ?
#
loop_
_entity_poly.entity_id
_entity_poly.type
_entity_poly.pdbx_seq_one_letter_code
_entity_poly.pdbx_strand_id
1 'polypeptide(L)'
;MPVNEQQLKIEFPRRFGGPQPGAGRPRGPRPRVLHRERETVKEQPVHVTFRVRKDIPKLRNRRFFNQFRQSLALCSDRNGFRVIHYSVQHDHVHCIVEANDKVCLANGMKSVGARFARTVNKVFNDRKSVV
;
A
#
# COMPACT_ATOMS: atom_id res chain seq x y z
N MET A 1 -4.59 -52.81 -24.73
CA MET A 1 -5.15 -51.86 -25.70
C MET A 1 -4.16 -50.75 -25.92
N PRO A 2 -3.65 -50.61 -27.14
CA PRO A 2 -2.79 -49.44 -27.37
C PRO A 2 -3.64 -48.17 -27.24
N VAL A 3 -3.19 -47.28 -26.37
CA VAL A 3 -3.77 -45.97 -26.28
C VAL A 3 -3.54 -45.25 -27.62
N ASN A 4 -4.59 -44.83 -28.26
CA ASN A 4 -4.51 -44.11 -29.49
C ASN A 4 -3.76 -42.78 -29.29
N GLU A 5 -2.53 -42.73 -29.78
CA GLU A 5 -1.63 -41.58 -29.63
C GLU A 5 -2.05 -40.36 -30.47
N GLN A 6 -3.24 -40.33 -31.00
CA GLN A 6 -3.83 -39.19 -31.68
C GLN A 6 -4.62 -38.31 -30.74
N GLN A 7 -4.11 -38.06 -29.56
CA GLN A 7 -4.60 -36.96 -28.74
C GLN A 7 -4.17 -35.67 -29.44
N LEU A 8 -5.11 -35.05 -30.13
CA LEU A 8 -4.93 -33.73 -30.74
C LEU A 8 -4.39 -32.77 -29.69
N LYS A 9 -3.15 -32.35 -29.89
CA LYS A 9 -2.51 -31.32 -29.09
C LYS A 9 -3.24 -30.01 -29.35
N ILE A 10 -4.21 -29.68 -28.51
CA ILE A 10 -4.91 -28.41 -28.61
C ILE A 10 -3.91 -27.32 -28.20
N GLU A 11 -3.33 -26.66 -29.19
CA GLU A 11 -2.51 -25.48 -28.96
C GLU A 11 -3.45 -24.31 -28.71
N PHE A 12 -3.65 -24.00 -27.45
CA PHE A 12 -4.32 -22.75 -27.09
C PHE A 12 -3.40 -21.59 -27.47
N PRO A 13 -3.88 -20.66 -28.33
CA PRO A 13 -3.10 -19.47 -28.61
C PRO A 13 -2.80 -18.75 -27.32
N ARG A 14 -1.54 -18.45 -27.04
CA ARG A 14 -1.05 -17.78 -25.84
C ARG A 14 -1.56 -16.34 -25.73
N ARG A 15 -2.87 -16.12 -25.79
CA ARG A 15 -3.47 -14.79 -25.79
C ARG A 15 -4.14 -14.38 -24.48
N PHE A 16 -4.07 -15.21 -23.46
CA PHE A 16 -4.66 -14.88 -22.17
C PHE A 16 -3.56 -14.57 -21.15
N GLY A 17 -3.48 -13.31 -20.70
CA GLY A 17 -2.72 -12.91 -19.52
C GLY A 17 -1.28 -12.46 -19.73
N GLY A 18 -0.84 -12.13 -20.94
CA GLY A 18 0.49 -11.54 -21.18
C GLY A 18 0.45 -10.11 -21.70
N PRO A 19 1.61 -9.39 -21.67
CA PRO A 19 1.70 -8.08 -22.29
C PRO A 19 1.38 -8.17 -23.77
N GLN A 20 0.40 -7.41 -24.22
CA GLN A 20 0.04 -7.35 -25.64
C GLN A 20 0.57 -6.07 -26.27
N PRO A 21 1.11 -6.12 -27.52
CA PRO A 21 1.48 -4.92 -28.25
C PRO A 21 0.30 -3.96 -28.36
N GLY A 22 0.49 -2.69 -28.03
CA GLY A 22 -0.55 -1.68 -28.05
C GLY A 22 -1.55 -1.72 -26.90
N ALA A 23 -1.40 -2.63 -25.94
CA ALA A 23 -2.23 -2.64 -24.73
C ALA A 23 -1.83 -1.49 -23.80
N GLY A 24 -2.83 -0.92 -23.13
CA GLY A 24 -2.66 0.19 -22.21
C GLY A 24 -3.12 1.52 -22.79
N ARG A 25 -3.05 2.56 -21.94
CA ARG A 25 -3.44 3.92 -22.37
C ARG A 25 -2.50 4.42 -23.46
N PRO A 26 -3.01 4.92 -24.61
CA PRO A 26 -2.17 5.51 -25.66
C PRO A 26 -1.27 6.60 -25.09
N ARG A 27 -0.03 6.68 -25.59
CA ARG A 27 0.88 7.77 -25.23
C ARG A 27 0.32 9.08 -25.76
N GLY A 28 0.08 10.02 -24.85
CA GLY A 28 -0.30 11.37 -25.22
C GLY A 28 0.88 12.15 -25.81
N PRO A 29 0.62 13.37 -26.36
CA PRO A 29 1.64 14.21 -26.96
C PRO A 29 2.65 14.76 -25.93
N ARG A 30 2.37 14.66 -24.65
CA ARG A 30 3.29 15.10 -23.59
C ARG A 30 4.26 13.99 -23.21
N PRO A 31 5.56 14.29 -23.06
CA PRO A 31 6.52 13.31 -22.59
C PRO A 31 6.10 12.79 -21.21
N ARG A 32 6.23 11.49 -20.99
CA ARG A 32 6.04 10.92 -19.65
C ARG A 32 7.05 11.56 -18.69
N VAL A 33 6.54 12.06 -17.58
CA VAL A 33 7.40 12.39 -16.44
C VAL A 33 8.01 11.09 -15.96
N LEU A 34 9.30 10.92 -16.23
CA LEU A 34 10.05 9.79 -15.70
C LEU A 34 10.06 9.93 -14.17
N HIS A 35 9.68 8.87 -13.48
CA HIS A 35 9.82 8.84 -12.03
C HIS A 35 11.31 8.95 -11.70
N ARG A 36 11.68 10.08 -11.11
CA ARG A 36 13.03 10.27 -10.59
C ARG A 36 13.30 9.17 -9.57
N GLU A 37 14.47 8.55 -9.68
CA GLU A 37 14.91 7.62 -8.67
C GLU A 37 14.94 8.32 -7.31
N ARG A 38 14.23 7.77 -6.33
CA ARG A 38 14.23 8.34 -5.00
C ARG A 38 15.60 8.17 -4.36
N GLU A 39 16.09 9.22 -3.74
CA GLU A 39 17.32 9.16 -2.97
C GLU A 39 17.25 8.03 -1.94
N THR A 40 18.41 7.43 -1.68
CA THR A 40 18.52 6.34 -0.71
C THR A 40 18.23 6.86 0.68
N VAL A 41 17.11 6.47 1.25
CA VAL A 41 16.78 6.78 2.63
C VAL A 41 17.54 5.78 3.50
N LYS A 42 18.64 6.23 4.08
CA LYS A 42 19.38 5.48 5.11
C LYS A 42 19.16 6.19 6.45
N GLU A 43 18.51 5.49 7.38
CA GLU A 43 18.37 5.91 8.79
C GLU A 43 17.89 7.35 9.01
N GLN A 44 17.32 7.98 7.99
CA GLN A 44 16.75 9.31 8.12
C GLN A 44 15.26 9.24 8.42
N PRO A 45 14.75 10.12 9.30
CA PRO A 45 13.32 10.22 9.53
C PRO A 45 12.56 10.62 8.26
N VAL A 46 11.46 9.95 8.00
CA VAL A 46 10.58 10.24 6.88
C VAL A 46 9.22 10.66 7.42
N HIS A 47 8.73 11.80 6.96
CA HIS A 47 7.39 12.27 7.27
C HIS A 47 6.39 11.68 6.28
N VAL A 48 5.37 11.02 6.78
CA VAL A 48 4.32 10.38 6.00
C VAL A 48 2.97 10.88 6.44
N THR A 49 2.08 11.10 5.50
CA THR A 49 0.70 11.50 5.76
C THR A 49 -0.27 10.50 5.14
N PHE A 50 -1.17 9.97 5.95
CA PHE A 50 -2.30 9.17 5.51
C PHE A 50 -3.57 10.00 5.58
N ARG A 51 -4.24 10.18 4.45
CA ARG A 51 -5.51 10.92 4.39
C ARG A 51 -6.66 9.97 4.11
N VAL A 52 -7.78 10.19 4.80
CA VAL A 52 -9.02 9.44 4.54
C VAL A 52 -9.89 10.17 3.52
N ARG A 53 -10.87 9.44 2.97
CA ARG A 53 -11.88 10.02 2.09
C ARG A 53 -12.75 11.00 2.86
N LYS A 54 -13.34 11.95 2.14
CA LYS A 54 -14.17 13.03 2.71
C LYS A 54 -15.43 12.54 3.42
N ASP A 55 -15.93 11.35 3.06
CA ASP A 55 -17.14 10.75 3.65
C ASP A 55 -16.87 10.02 4.98
N ILE A 56 -15.60 9.87 5.37
CA ILE A 56 -15.23 9.30 6.66
C ILE A 56 -15.42 10.34 7.77
N PRO A 57 -16.05 9.98 8.91
CA PRO A 57 -16.15 10.85 10.08
C PRO A 57 -14.79 11.28 10.62
N LYS A 58 -14.76 12.28 11.47
CA LYS A 58 -13.52 12.79 12.06
C LYS A 58 -12.72 11.70 12.76
N LEU A 59 -11.46 11.57 12.39
CA LEU A 59 -10.52 10.58 12.98
C LEU A 59 -10.18 10.91 14.44
N ARG A 60 -10.22 12.19 14.81
CA ARG A 60 -9.94 12.62 16.19
C ARG A 60 -11.04 12.19 17.13
N ASN A 61 -11.13 10.91 17.42
CA ASN A 61 -11.95 10.37 18.48
C ASN A 61 -11.15 9.35 19.27
N ARG A 62 -11.56 9.14 20.53
CA ARG A 62 -10.84 8.27 21.47
C ARG A 62 -10.77 6.82 21.00
N ARG A 63 -11.83 6.32 20.38
CA ARG A 63 -11.89 4.95 19.90
C ARG A 63 -10.91 4.69 18.77
N PHE A 64 -10.86 5.58 17.77
CA PHE A 64 -9.90 5.48 16.68
C PHE A 64 -8.46 5.59 17.20
N PHE A 65 -8.17 6.56 18.04
CA PHE A 65 -6.85 6.77 18.60
C PHE A 65 -6.35 5.51 19.34
N ASN A 66 -7.16 4.92 20.21
CA ASN A 66 -6.78 3.73 20.96
C ASN A 66 -6.56 2.52 20.06
N GLN A 67 -7.42 2.30 19.08
CA GLN A 67 -7.29 1.19 18.12
C GLN A 67 -6.06 1.36 17.22
N PHE A 68 -5.82 2.56 16.73
CA PHE A 68 -4.68 2.86 15.89
C PHE A 68 -3.36 2.74 16.65
N ARG A 69 -3.31 3.23 17.88
CA ARG A 69 -2.15 3.09 18.77
C ARG A 69 -1.79 1.61 18.98
N GLN A 70 -2.77 0.77 19.25
CA GLN A 70 -2.54 -0.67 19.39
C GLN A 70 -2.02 -1.30 18.10
N SER A 71 -2.59 -0.91 16.96
CA SER A 71 -2.14 -1.38 15.66
C SER A 71 -0.71 -0.97 15.34
N LEU A 72 -0.33 0.26 15.66
CA LEU A 72 1.05 0.74 15.46
C LEU A 72 2.05 -0.03 16.33
N ALA A 73 1.70 -0.35 17.55
CA ALA A 73 2.56 -1.14 18.45
C ALA A 73 2.91 -2.52 17.87
N LEU A 74 2.03 -3.09 17.05
CA LEU A 74 2.24 -4.39 16.41
C LEU A 74 3.16 -4.34 15.18
N CYS A 75 3.31 -3.19 14.54
CA CYS A 75 4.11 -3.05 13.31
C CYS A 75 5.36 -2.19 13.48
N SER A 76 5.50 -1.49 14.59
CA SER A 76 6.70 -0.72 14.91
C SER A 76 7.79 -1.61 15.51
N ASP A 77 9.06 -1.19 15.35
CA ASP A 77 10.25 -1.90 15.83
C ASP A 77 10.42 -3.32 15.28
N ARG A 78 10.02 -3.52 14.03
CA ARG A 78 10.15 -4.81 13.32
C ARG A 78 10.84 -4.65 11.99
N ASN A 79 11.70 -5.60 11.65
CA ASN A 79 12.33 -5.72 10.33
C ASN A 79 13.01 -4.42 9.85
N GLY A 80 13.68 -3.71 10.75
CA GLY A 80 14.37 -2.48 10.41
C GLY A 80 13.45 -1.28 10.13
N PHE A 81 12.22 -1.32 10.61
CA PHE A 81 11.25 -0.23 10.48
C PHE A 81 10.72 0.19 11.86
N ARG A 82 10.62 1.50 12.08
CA ARG A 82 10.17 2.07 13.33
C ARG A 82 9.29 3.30 13.10
N VAL A 83 8.18 3.38 13.83
CA VAL A 83 7.36 4.60 13.94
C VAL A 83 7.83 5.37 15.17
N ILE A 84 8.39 6.56 14.94
CA ILE A 84 8.93 7.41 16.01
C ILE A 84 7.83 8.22 16.67
N HIS A 85 6.98 8.82 15.85
CA HIS A 85 5.92 9.69 16.30
C HIS A 85 4.72 9.63 15.34
N TYR A 86 3.54 9.89 15.85
CA TYR A 86 2.34 10.05 15.05
C TYR A 86 1.39 11.09 15.67
N SER A 87 0.60 11.72 14.82
CA SER A 87 -0.39 12.70 15.22
C SER A 87 -1.67 12.50 14.43
N VAL A 88 -2.78 12.31 15.12
CA VAL A 88 -4.10 12.11 14.52
C VAL A 88 -4.80 13.46 14.36
N GLN A 89 -5.13 13.81 13.14
CA GLN A 89 -5.89 15.01 12.79
C GLN A 89 -7.35 14.64 12.44
N HIS A 90 -8.13 15.59 11.96
CA HIS A 90 -9.54 15.33 11.63
C HIS A 90 -9.73 14.34 10.48
N ASP A 91 -8.95 14.49 9.41
CA ASP A 91 -9.08 13.75 8.16
C ASP A 91 -7.78 13.05 7.72
N HIS A 92 -6.73 13.13 8.52
CA HIS A 92 -5.44 12.54 8.20
C HIS A 92 -4.63 12.22 9.46
N VAL A 93 -3.62 11.40 9.28
CA VAL A 93 -2.64 11.06 10.30
C VAL A 93 -1.26 11.38 9.78
N HIS A 94 -0.48 12.10 10.56
CA HIS A 94 0.95 12.29 10.34
C HIS A 94 1.73 11.20 11.06
N CYS A 95 2.71 10.62 10.40
CA CYS A 95 3.67 9.70 11.02
C CYS A 95 5.10 10.15 10.69
N ILE A 96 5.98 10.03 11.66
CA ILE A 96 7.41 10.11 11.45
C ILE A 96 7.95 8.70 11.63
N VAL A 97 8.59 8.18 10.58
CA VAL A 97 9.09 6.81 10.54
C VAL A 97 10.58 6.78 10.19
N GLU A 98 11.26 5.77 10.65
CA GLU A 98 12.64 5.46 10.28
C GLU A 98 12.74 4.03 9.75
N ALA A 99 13.62 3.81 8.78
CA ALA A 99 13.91 2.49 8.26
C ALA A 99 15.39 2.37 7.88
N ASN A 100 15.92 1.16 7.95
CA ASN A 100 17.32 0.90 7.63
C ASN A 100 17.62 1.09 6.13
N ASP A 101 16.65 0.79 5.27
CA ASP A 101 16.77 0.90 3.82
C ASP A 101 15.40 1.10 3.15
N LYS A 102 15.41 1.22 1.82
CA LYS A 102 14.18 1.40 1.02
C LYS A 102 13.22 0.22 1.15
N VAL A 103 13.73 -1.00 1.24
CA VAL A 103 12.91 -2.22 1.32
C VAL A 103 12.21 -2.28 2.67
N CYS A 104 12.94 -2.02 3.76
CA CYS A 104 12.38 -1.93 5.09
C CYS A 104 11.31 -0.83 5.20
N LEU A 105 11.57 0.33 4.59
CA LEU A 105 10.60 1.42 4.51
C LEU A 105 9.33 1.00 3.76
N ALA A 106 9.47 0.42 2.58
CA ALA A 106 8.34 -0.01 1.76
C ALA A 106 7.47 -1.06 2.48
N ASN A 107 8.10 -2.06 3.08
CA ASN A 107 7.41 -3.11 3.82
C ASN A 107 6.74 -2.57 5.09
N GLY A 108 7.41 -1.71 5.83
CA GLY A 108 6.87 -1.04 7.00
C GLY A 108 5.67 -0.17 6.66
N MET A 109 5.76 0.60 5.58
CA MET A 109 4.66 1.45 5.11
C MET A 109 3.46 0.65 4.63
N LYS A 110 3.66 -0.49 3.97
CA LYS A 110 2.56 -1.41 3.63
C LYS A 110 1.84 -1.91 4.88
N SER A 111 2.58 -2.28 5.90
CA SER A 111 2.03 -2.75 7.17
C SER A 111 1.22 -1.65 7.89
N VAL A 112 1.79 -0.45 8.01
CA VAL A 112 1.11 0.70 8.63
C VAL A 112 -0.14 1.09 7.85
N GLY A 113 -0.05 1.18 6.54
CA GLY A 113 -1.17 1.54 5.67
C GLY A 113 -2.33 0.54 5.76
N ALA A 114 -2.03 -0.76 5.73
CA ALA A 114 -3.03 -1.81 5.89
C ALA A 114 -3.71 -1.77 7.26
N ARG A 115 -2.94 -1.52 8.32
CA ARG A 115 -3.48 -1.40 9.68
C ARG A 115 -4.30 -0.13 9.86
N PHE A 116 -3.89 0.97 9.26
CA PHE A 116 -4.65 2.20 9.24
C PHE A 116 -6.02 1.99 8.56
N ALA A 117 -6.05 1.40 7.38
CA ALA A 117 -7.29 1.10 6.65
C ALA A 117 -8.22 0.17 7.46
N ARG A 118 -7.69 -0.89 8.05
CA ARG A 118 -8.46 -1.80 8.91
C ARG A 118 -9.02 -1.10 10.14
N THR A 119 -8.26 -0.21 10.75
CA THR A 119 -8.70 0.56 11.93
C THR A 119 -9.84 1.50 11.56
N VAL A 120 -9.72 2.21 10.44
CA VAL A 120 -10.81 3.07 9.94
C VAL A 120 -12.06 2.24 9.67
N ASN A 121 -11.93 1.12 8.96
CA ASN A 121 -13.06 0.24 8.68
C ASN A 121 -13.71 -0.31 9.96
N LYS A 122 -12.92 -0.70 10.93
CA LYS A 122 -13.42 -1.23 12.21
C LYS A 122 -14.14 -0.17 13.04
N VAL A 123 -13.58 1.02 13.13
CA VAL A 123 -14.13 2.12 13.97
C VAL A 123 -15.34 2.76 13.34
N PHE A 124 -15.32 2.97 12.03
CA PHE A 124 -16.38 3.68 11.29
C PHE A 124 -17.27 2.73 10.49
N ASN A 125 -17.07 1.44 10.59
CA ASN A 125 -17.82 0.40 9.89
C ASN A 125 -17.90 0.61 8.37
N ASP A 126 -16.81 1.11 7.78
CA ASP A 126 -16.70 1.35 6.35
C ASP A 126 -15.83 0.26 5.69
N ARG A 127 -16.39 -0.44 4.69
CA ARG A 127 -15.71 -1.51 3.94
C ARG A 127 -15.16 -1.05 2.59
N LYS A 128 -15.33 0.23 2.23
CA LYS A 128 -14.79 0.80 1.00
C LYS A 128 -13.33 1.19 1.20
N SER A 129 -12.60 1.42 0.09
CA SER A 129 -11.26 1.95 0.15
C SER A 129 -11.24 3.31 0.87
N VAL A 130 -10.39 3.47 1.87
CA VAL A 130 -10.33 4.66 2.74
C VAL A 130 -9.13 5.57 2.42
N VAL A 131 -8.26 5.13 1.54
CA VAL A 131 -7.00 5.84 1.19
C VAL A 131 -7.01 6.33 -0.25
#